data_ff4a9461b17133802b4e104ed84e88f6
#
_entry.id   ff4a9461b17133802b4e104ed84e88f6
#
_cell.length_a   1.000
_cell.length_b   1.000
_cell.length_c   1.000
_cell.angle_alpha   90.00
_cell.angle_beta   90.00
_cell.angle_gamma   90.00
#
_symmetry.space_group_name_H-M   'P 1'
#
loop_
_entity.id
_entity.type
_entity.pdbx_description
1 polymer ?
#
loop_
_entity_poly.entity_id
_entity_poly.type
_entity_poly.pdbx_seq_one_letter_code
_entity_poly.pdbx_strand_id
1 'polypeptide(L)'
;MKNLILVLVSATIALLLGVWVTAYLTVWPPATSSVGPGIAVYDREIGLVPRPSAHTRRIYPAIADRSAFDFDVYTDDRGARVDGPGQRSAARYDLMTVGDSFTWGYALANKDSYAAKLGRELGASVTNLAMASYGTTQSQQLLERNLDLKPRLVVYGVIAHHFERNVWSCAPSYYAFCLDVSHVAWNGDGKPYIAPPFSNGVRRQQVHRAGDYRSPVRWLTHGADVIFGRLYLAWTRNREPGDTKKAEAMQFVLQRMNRIVAASGARLLVVFLPTNYYGPPAALPGIIEKVGNGIRFLDLTPAFERNKKEGGPNPYIVGDGHPSLAGHALIAGGIAKYVRREGML
;
A
#
# COMPACT_ATOMS: atom_id res chain seq x y z
N MET A 1 52.36 -4.60 16.91
CA MET A 1 51.72 -4.39 15.60
C MET A 1 51.11 -5.67 15.01
N LYS A 2 51.84 -6.79 14.85
CA LYS A 2 51.29 -8.04 14.25
C LYS A 2 50.04 -8.57 14.98
N ASN A 3 50.02 -8.61 16.30
CA ASN A 3 48.89 -9.09 17.08
C ASN A 3 47.67 -8.17 16.95
N LEU A 4 47.83 -6.86 16.83
CA LEU A 4 46.73 -5.92 16.61
C LEU A 4 46.09 -6.11 15.24
N ILE A 5 46.91 -6.34 14.20
CA ILE A 5 46.40 -6.64 12.85
C ILE A 5 45.63 -7.96 12.87
N LEU A 6 46.13 -8.99 13.54
CA LEU A 6 45.46 -10.29 13.64
C LEU A 6 44.09 -10.15 14.34
N VAL A 7 44.03 -9.40 15.42
CA VAL A 7 42.77 -9.14 16.14
C VAL A 7 41.78 -8.37 15.26
N LEU A 8 42.21 -7.37 14.55
CA LEU A 8 41.35 -6.58 13.65
C LEU A 8 40.80 -7.44 12.49
N VAL A 9 41.70 -8.26 11.87
CA VAL A 9 41.27 -9.18 10.81
C VAL A 9 40.28 -10.22 11.32
N SER A 10 40.52 -10.83 12.48
CA SER A 10 39.61 -11.82 13.06
C SER A 10 38.26 -11.20 13.45
N ALA A 11 38.26 -9.99 14.01
CA ALA A 11 37.03 -9.26 14.34
C ALA A 11 36.22 -8.92 13.08
N THR A 12 36.90 -8.50 12.01
CA THR A 12 36.26 -8.21 10.72
C THR A 12 35.63 -9.45 10.10
N ILE A 13 36.36 -10.59 10.12
CA ILE A 13 35.84 -11.88 9.63
C ILE A 13 34.64 -12.31 10.47
N ALA A 14 34.71 -12.23 11.78
CA ALA A 14 33.61 -12.60 12.68
C ALA A 14 32.37 -11.73 12.43
N LEU A 15 32.56 -10.41 12.21
CA LEU A 15 31.50 -9.48 11.88
C LEU A 15 30.85 -9.84 10.53
N LEU A 16 31.66 -10.09 9.50
CA LEU A 16 31.17 -10.47 8.17
C LEU A 16 30.41 -11.81 8.21
N LEU A 17 30.91 -12.80 8.95
CA LEU A 17 30.22 -14.06 9.17
C LEU A 17 28.91 -13.88 9.94
N GLY A 18 28.91 -13.04 10.97
CA GLY A 18 27.68 -12.71 11.73
C GLY A 18 26.63 -12.04 10.86
N VAL A 19 27.03 -11.08 10.05
CA VAL A 19 26.15 -10.44 9.05
C VAL A 19 25.62 -11.46 8.07
N TRP A 20 26.50 -12.35 7.59
CA TRP A 20 26.14 -13.41 6.64
C TRP A 20 25.14 -14.40 7.22
N VAL A 21 25.37 -14.91 8.44
CA VAL A 21 24.47 -15.85 9.12
C VAL A 21 23.12 -15.18 9.42
N THR A 22 23.14 -13.93 9.87
CA THR A 22 21.90 -13.18 10.14
C THR A 22 21.09 -12.97 8.87
N ALA A 23 21.74 -12.60 7.78
CA ALA A 23 21.09 -12.46 6.48
C ALA A 23 20.53 -13.81 5.99
N TYR A 24 21.27 -14.91 6.15
CA TYR A 24 20.80 -16.27 5.82
C TYR A 24 19.54 -16.64 6.62
N LEU A 25 19.54 -16.45 7.93
CA LEU A 25 18.43 -16.84 8.79
C LEU A 25 17.20 -15.94 8.64
N THR A 26 17.37 -14.69 8.23
CA THR A 26 16.28 -13.70 8.16
C THR A 26 15.71 -13.46 6.76
N VAL A 27 16.46 -13.83 5.73
CA VAL A 27 16.14 -13.48 4.32
C VAL A 27 15.93 -14.70 3.44
N TRP A 28 16.38 -15.88 3.86
CA TRP A 28 16.34 -17.09 3.04
C TRP A 28 15.25 -18.08 3.49
N PRO A 29 14.51 -18.70 2.56
CA PRO A 29 14.31 -18.31 1.15
C PRO A 29 13.28 -17.17 1.05
N PRO A 30 13.28 -16.40 -0.05
CA PRO A 30 12.23 -15.39 -0.23
C PRO A 30 10.88 -16.09 -0.24
N ALA A 31 10.01 -15.68 0.66
CA ALA A 31 8.68 -16.27 0.82
C ALA A 31 7.75 -16.04 -0.39
N THR A 32 8.21 -15.30 -1.39
CA THR A 32 7.41 -14.94 -2.56
C THR A 32 8.28 -14.91 -3.81
N SER A 33 7.72 -15.34 -4.92
CA SER A 33 8.32 -15.18 -6.24
C SER A 33 7.42 -14.35 -7.15
N SER A 34 8.03 -13.68 -8.12
CA SER A 34 7.29 -13.01 -9.19
C SER A 34 7.94 -13.33 -10.53
N VAL A 35 7.12 -13.66 -11.51
CA VAL A 35 7.54 -13.90 -12.89
C VAL A 35 7.08 -12.72 -13.73
N GLY A 36 8.01 -12.07 -14.42
CA GLY A 36 7.74 -10.87 -15.20
C GLY A 36 8.35 -9.60 -14.60
N PRO A 37 8.13 -8.43 -15.23
CA PRO A 37 8.57 -7.15 -14.71
C PRO A 37 7.88 -6.87 -13.36
N GLY A 38 8.56 -6.14 -12.48
CA GLY A 38 7.92 -5.69 -11.23
C GLY A 38 6.68 -4.84 -11.52
N ILE A 39 5.68 -4.92 -10.64
CA ILE A 39 4.40 -4.17 -10.75
C ILE A 39 4.53 -2.70 -10.40
N ALA A 40 5.69 -2.26 -9.96
CA ALA A 40 5.97 -0.89 -9.57
C ALA A 40 7.19 -0.33 -10.30
N VAL A 41 7.22 0.98 -10.46
CA VAL A 41 8.37 1.76 -10.90
C VAL A 41 8.62 2.88 -9.91
N TYR A 42 9.88 3.35 -9.84
CA TYR A 42 10.22 4.48 -8.99
C TYR A 42 9.74 5.79 -9.62
N ASP A 43 9.18 6.65 -8.80
CA ASP A 43 8.74 8.01 -9.12
C ASP A 43 9.36 9.00 -8.13
N ARG A 44 9.83 10.14 -8.62
CA ARG A 44 10.57 11.13 -7.80
C ARG A 44 9.71 11.86 -6.79
N GLU A 45 8.41 11.96 -7.02
CA GLU A 45 7.49 12.71 -6.17
C GLU A 45 6.73 11.81 -5.21
N ILE A 46 6.39 10.59 -5.64
CA ILE A 46 5.56 9.66 -4.86
C ILE A 46 6.40 8.57 -4.19
N GLY A 47 7.47 8.13 -4.84
CA GLY A 47 8.28 6.99 -4.49
C GLY A 47 8.02 5.83 -5.44
N LEU A 48 7.21 4.86 -5.07
CA LEU A 48 6.78 3.79 -5.97
C LEU A 48 5.39 4.10 -6.55
N VAL A 49 5.25 3.93 -7.86
CA VAL A 49 3.96 4.00 -8.54
C VAL A 49 3.68 2.71 -9.31
N PRO A 50 2.41 2.36 -9.55
CA PRO A 50 2.08 1.22 -10.41
C PRO A 50 2.76 1.34 -11.76
N ARG A 51 3.38 0.24 -12.23
CA ARG A 51 4.01 0.19 -13.55
C ARG A 51 2.94 0.16 -14.65
N PRO A 52 3.00 1.08 -15.62
CA PRO A 52 2.10 1.02 -16.78
C PRO A 52 2.34 -0.23 -17.64
N SER A 53 1.25 -0.77 -18.22
CA SER A 53 1.25 -1.88 -19.18
C SER A 53 2.06 -3.09 -18.70
N ALA A 54 2.00 -3.40 -17.41
CA ALA A 54 2.73 -4.52 -16.83
C ALA A 54 1.89 -5.80 -16.79
N HIS A 55 2.60 -6.93 -16.91
CA HIS A 55 2.11 -8.25 -16.56
C HIS A 55 3.11 -8.91 -15.62
N THR A 56 2.64 -9.38 -14.47
CA THR A 56 3.45 -10.09 -13.49
C THR A 56 2.62 -11.19 -12.85
N ARG A 57 3.13 -12.43 -12.89
CA ARG A 57 2.57 -13.52 -12.11
C ARG A 57 3.18 -13.50 -10.71
N ARG A 58 2.34 -13.52 -9.70
CA ARG A 58 2.72 -13.48 -8.28
C ARG A 58 2.46 -14.82 -7.66
N ILE A 59 3.51 -15.42 -7.09
CA ILE A 59 3.46 -16.73 -6.45
C ILE A 59 3.88 -16.56 -5.00
N TYR A 60 2.98 -16.90 -4.08
CA TYR A 60 3.21 -16.89 -2.65
C TYR A 60 3.07 -18.32 -2.15
N PRO A 61 4.15 -19.00 -1.72
CA PRO A 61 4.04 -20.35 -1.18
C PRO A 61 3.24 -20.37 0.10
N ALA A 62 2.69 -21.51 0.44
CA ALA A 62 2.09 -21.74 1.74
C ALA A 62 3.15 -21.56 2.83
N ILE A 63 2.82 -20.82 3.89
CA ILE A 63 3.69 -20.61 5.05
C ILE A 63 2.82 -20.73 6.30
N ALA A 64 3.20 -21.63 7.20
CA ALA A 64 2.43 -21.98 8.37
C ALA A 64 0.97 -22.31 7.99
N ASP A 65 0.01 -21.53 8.49
CA ASP A 65 -1.43 -21.67 8.23
C ASP A 65 -1.91 -20.89 6.99
N ARG A 66 -1.04 -20.07 6.36
CA ARG A 66 -1.38 -19.32 5.16
C ARG A 66 -1.35 -20.21 3.91
N SER A 67 -2.45 -20.26 3.17
CA SER A 67 -2.55 -20.94 1.89
C SER A 67 -1.61 -20.31 0.84
N ALA A 68 -1.19 -21.12 -0.14
CA ALA A 68 -0.47 -20.61 -1.31
C ALA A 68 -1.39 -19.76 -2.19
N PHE A 69 -0.81 -18.72 -2.80
CA PHE A 69 -1.49 -17.89 -3.80
C PHE A 69 -0.70 -17.90 -5.10
N ASP A 70 -1.43 -17.98 -6.20
CA ASP A 70 -0.87 -17.87 -7.55
C ASP A 70 -1.86 -17.08 -8.40
N PHE A 71 -1.48 -15.87 -8.78
CA PHE A 71 -2.36 -14.97 -9.52
C PHE A 71 -1.58 -14.04 -10.45
N ASP A 72 -2.23 -13.67 -11.54
CA ASP A 72 -1.70 -12.69 -12.48
C ASP A 72 -2.13 -11.26 -12.09
N VAL A 73 -1.23 -10.34 -12.31
CA VAL A 73 -1.44 -8.91 -12.19
C VAL A 73 -1.19 -8.28 -13.56
N TYR A 74 -2.22 -7.65 -14.08
CA TYR A 74 -2.12 -6.82 -15.28
C TYR A 74 -2.43 -5.38 -14.92
N THR A 75 -1.74 -4.45 -15.57
CA THR A 75 -2.01 -3.02 -15.47
C THR A 75 -2.20 -2.43 -16.86
N ASP A 76 -3.05 -1.40 -16.94
CA ASP A 76 -3.23 -0.61 -18.16
C ASP A 76 -2.09 0.40 -18.35
N ASP A 77 -2.22 1.27 -19.34
CA ASP A 77 -1.26 2.32 -19.66
C ASP A 77 -1.15 3.44 -18.60
N ARG A 78 -2.04 3.49 -17.61
CA ARG A 78 -1.98 4.36 -16.44
C ARG A 78 -1.47 3.65 -15.17
N GLY A 79 -1.26 2.34 -15.25
CA GLY A 79 -0.87 1.52 -14.11
C GLY A 79 -2.05 1.02 -13.27
N ALA A 80 -3.30 1.30 -13.66
CA ALA A 80 -4.48 0.77 -12.99
C ALA A 80 -4.61 -0.74 -13.22
N ARG A 81 -5.12 -1.47 -12.21
CA ARG A 81 -5.33 -2.91 -12.33
C ARG A 81 -6.43 -3.23 -13.35
N VAL A 82 -6.14 -4.21 -14.21
CA VAL A 82 -7.05 -4.71 -15.25
C VAL A 82 -7.07 -6.24 -15.28
N ASP A 83 -8.02 -6.83 -16.02
CA ASP A 83 -8.24 -8.28 -16.04
C ASP A 83 -7.34 -9.04 -17.01
N GLY A 84 -6.73 -8.36 -17.97
CA GLY A 84 -5.91 -9.01 -19.00
C GLY A 84 -4.89 -8.09 -19.66
N PRO A 85 -4.00 -8.66 -20.46
CA PRO A 85 -2.94 -7.91 -21.12
C PRO A 85 -3.49 -6.96 -22.21
N GLY A 86 -2.78 -5.85 -22.42
CA GLY A 86 -3.08 -4.90 -23.50
C GLY A 86 -4.33 -4.05 -23.29
N GLN A 87 -5.00 -4.17 -22.14
CA GLN A 87 -6.11 -3.27 -21.82
C GLN A 87 -5.58 -1.86 -21.60
N ARG A 88 -6.29 -0.88 -22.14
CA ARG A 88 -5.96 0.54 -22.02
C ARG A 88 -6.99 1.24 -21.15
N SER A 89 -6.57 2.31 -20.52
CA SER A 89 -7.47 3.17 -19.78
C SER A 89 -8.50 3.81 -20.72
N ALA A 90 -9.74 3.89 -20.22
CA ALA A 90 -10.78 4.67 -20.92
C ALA A 90 -10.57 6.18 -20.67
N ALA A 91 -11.14 7.00 -21.54
CA ALA A 91 -11.09 8.46 -21.39
C ALA A 91 -11.92 8.96 -20.17
N ARG A 92 -12.82 8.13 -19.66
CA ARG A 92 -13.69 8.45 -18.51
C ARG A 92 -14.09 7.18 -17.76
N TYR A 93 -14.23 7.34 -16.45
CA TYR A 93 -14.77 6.30 -15.56
C TYR A 93 -15.87 6.87 -14.66
N ASP A 94 -16.82 6.02 -14.25
CA ASP A 94 -17.80 6.37 -13.23
C ASP A 94 -17.16 6.36 -11.84
N LEU A 95 -16.30 5.37 -11.58
CA LEU A 95 -15.64 5.12 -10.31
C LEU A 95 -14.11 5.14 -10.47
N MET A 96 -13.43 5.77 -9.54
CA MET A 96 -11.99 5.63 -9.33
C MET A 96 -11.74 5.14 -7.92
N THR A 97 -11.03 4.03 -7.74
CA THR A 97 -10.64 3.54 -6.43
C THR A 97 -9.15 3.80 -6.19
N VAL A 98 -8.82 4.34 -5.02
CA VAL A 98 -7.46 4.58 -4.53
C VAL A 98 -7.31 4.06 -3.11
N GLY A 99 -6.11 3.71 -2.71
CA GLY A 99 -5.81 3.13 -1.41
C GLY A 99 -4.58 2.25 -1.46
N ASP A 100 -4.49 1.34 -0.50
CA ASP A 100 -3.37 0.42 -0.33
C ASP A 100 -3.62 -0.99 -0.90
N SER A 101 -2.94 -2.00 -0.34
CA SER A 101 -3.08 -3.41 -0.72
C SER A 101 -4.50 -3.96 -0.58
N PHE A 102 -5.29 -3.45 0.35
CA PHE A 102 -6.70 -3.83 0.53
C PHE A 102 -7.55 -3.38 -0.67
N THR A 103 -7.31 -2.16 -1.16
CA THR A 103 -7.98 -1.62 -2.35
C THR A 103 -7.40 -2.20 -3.63
N TRP A 104 -6.09 -2.40 -3.67
CA TRP A 104 -5.41 -3.01 -4.81
C TRP A 104 -5.90 -4.42 -5.11
N GLY A 105 -6.33 -5.18 -4.10
CA GLY A 105 -6.76 -6.57 -4.21
C GLY A 105 -5.58 -7.54 -4.11
N TYR A 106 -4.84 -7.45 -2.99
CA TYR A 106 -3.74 -8.37 -2.66
C TYR A 106 -4.19 -9.84 -2.72
N ALA A 107 -3.34 -10.68 -3.29
CA ALA A 107 -3.54 -12.13 -3.47
C ALA A 107 -4.72 -12.54 -4.37
N LEU A 108 -5.29 -11.62 -5.16
CA LEU A 108 -6.44 -11.87 -6.03
C LEU A 108 -6.19 -11.39 -7.45
N ALA A 109 -6.84 -12.05 -8.42
CA ALA A 109 -7.01 -11.49 -9.76
C ALA A 109 -7.87 -10.20 -9.69
N ASN A 110 -7.69 -9.28 -10.65
CA ASN A 110 -8.41 -8.01 -10.62
C ASN A 110 -9.93 -8.18 -10.55
N LYS A 111 -10.50 -9.10 -11.33
CA LYS A 111 -11.94 -9.41 -11.34
C LYS A 111 -12.53 -9.76 -9.97
N ASP A 112 -11.69 -10.22 -9.05
CA ASP A 112 -12.06 -10.64 -7.70
C ASP A 112 -11.85 -9.55 -6.64
N SER A 113 -11.18 -8.46 -7.00
CA SER A 113 -11.04 -7.28 -6.14
C SER A 113 -12.39 -6.63 -5.84
N TYR A 114 -12.49 -5.95 -4.71
CA TYR A 114 -13.72 -5.24 -4.40
C TYR A 114 -14.02 -4.11 -5.40
N ALA A 115 -12.99 -3.49 -5.97
CA ALA A 115 -13.15 -2.46 -6.98
C ALA A 115 -13.90 -3.00 -8.22
N ALA A 116 -13.44 -4.13 -8.77
CA ALA A 116 -14.09 -4.77 -9.90
C ALA A 116 -15.50 -5.29 -9.55
N LYS A 117 -15.68 -5.87 -8.34
CA LYS A 117 -16.99 -6.32 -7.85
C LYS A 117 -17.97 -5.14 -7.73
N LEU A 118 -17.49 -4.02 -7.16
CA LEU A 118 -18.28 -2.79 -7.01
C LEU A 118 -18.78 -2.26 -8.35
N GLY A 119 -17.90 -2.24 -9.37
CA GLY A 119 -18.30 -1.87 -10.73
C GLY A 119 -19.43 -2.72 -11.27
N ARG A 120 -19.32 -4.06 -11.12
CA ARG A 120 -20.39 -4.98 -11.54
C ARG A 120 -21.69 -4.78 -10.78
N GLU A 121 -21.61 -4.60 -9.45
CA GLU A 121 -22.81 -4.39 -8.62
C GLU A 121 -23.54 -3.08 -8.94
N LEU A 122 -22.79 -2.04 -9.31
CA LEU A 122 -23.36 -0.73 -9.63
C LEU A 122 -23.65 -0.53 -11.12
N GLY A 123 -23.24 -1.47 -11.99
CA GLY A 123 -23.29 -1.28 -13.45
C GLY A 123 -22.42 -0.10 -13.92
N ALA A 124 -21.28 0.13 -13.26
CA ALA A 124 -20.45 1.30 -13.42
C ALA A 124 -19.04 0.93 -13.91
N SER A 125 -18.44 1.77 -14.74
CA SER A 125 -17.05 1.66 -15.16
C SER A 125 -16.11 2.03 -14.00
N VAL A 126 -15.05 1.21 -13.76
CA VAL A 126 -14.13 1.39 -12.63
C VAL A 126 -12.70 1.40 -13.09
N THR A 127 -11.90 2.34 -12.55
CA THR A 127 -10.43 2.27 -12.57
C THR A 127 -9.90 2.06 -11.17
N ASN A 128 -8.99 1.09 -10.98
CA ASN A 128 -8.36 0.79 -9.68
C ASN A 128 -6.90 1.21 -9.69
N LEU A 129 -6.62 2.39 -9.16
CA LEU A 129 -5.29 3.01 -9.05
C LEU A 129 -4.62 2.78 -7.69
N ALA A 130 -5.16 1.89 -6.87
CA ALA A 130 -4.53 1.57 -5.60
C ALA A 130 -3.18 0.88 -5.77
N MET A 131 -2.33 0.95 -4.76
CA MET A 131 -1.02 0.29 -4.75
C MET A 131 -0.68 -0.25 -3.37
N ALA A 132 -0.14 -1.45 -3.31
CA ALA A 132 0.31 -2.04 -2.05
C ALA A 132 1.30 -1.12 -1.31
N SER A 133 1.19 -1.07 0.01
CA SER A 133 2.02 -0.24 0.92
C SER A 133 1.76 1.27 0.87
N TYR A 134 0.80 1.76 0.10
CA TYR A 134 0.44 3.18 0.10
C TYR A 134 -0.17 3.62 1.44
N GLY A 135 0.07 4.88 1.80
CA GLY A 135 -0.71 5.65 2.75
C GLY A 135 -1.67 6.59 2.01
N THR A 136 -2.27 7.52 2.77
CA THR A 136 -3.17 8.54 2.20
C THR A 136 -2.42 9.49 1.28
N THR A 137 -1.16 9.80 1.61
CA THR A 137 -0.32 10.75 0.85
C THR A 137 -0.09 10.27 -0.58
N GLN A 138 0.38 9.03 -0.77
CA GLN A 138 0.63 8.47 -2.10
C GLN A 138 -0.67 8.27 -2.86
N SER A 139 -1.74 7.82 -2.17
CA SER A 139 -3.08 7.65 -2.77
C SER A 139 -3.61 8.98 -3.30
N GLN A 140 -3.43 10.08 -2.55
CA GLN A 140 -3.85 11.41 -2.95
C GLN A 140 -3.06 11.92 -4.16
N GLN A 141 -1.73 11.75 -4.17
CA GLN A 141 -0.89 12.19 -5.29
C GLN A 141 -1.18 11.40 -6.58
N LEU A 142 -1.38 10.08 -6.47
CA LEU A 142 -1.72 9.26 -7.63
C LEU A 142 -3.12 9.59 -8.16
N LEU A 143 -4.08 9.84 -7.28
CA LEU A 143 -5.41 10.35 -7.64
C LEU A 143 -5.29 11.67 -8.41
N GLU A 144 -4.55 12.65 -7.88
CA GLU A 144 -4.38 13.97 -8.50
C GLU A 144 -3.86 13.88 -9.94
N ARG A 145 -2.92 12.97 -10.20
CA ARG A 145 -2.35 12.73 -11.55
C ARG A 145 -3.33 12.08 -12.54
N ASN A 146 -4.44 11.51 -12.05
CA ASN A 146 -5.39 10.77 -12.87
C ASN A 146 -6.82 11.33 -12.86
N LEU A 147 -7.00 12.55 -12.37
CA LEU A 147 -8.32 13.22 -12.39
C LEU A 147 -8.77 13.60 -13.81
N ASP A 148 -7.86 13.60 -14.79
CA ASP A 148 -8.18 13.73 -16.21
C ASP A 148 -9.06 12.57 -16.74
N LEU A 149 -9.12 11.43 -16.05
CA LEU A 149 -10.04 10.31 -16.29
C LEU A 149 -11.50 10.62 -15.84
N LYS A 150 -11.75 11.81 -15.31
CA LYS A 150 -13.07 12.39 -15.01
C LYS A 150 -14.01 11.45 -14.23
N PRO A 151 -13.59 10.88 -13.09
CA PRO A 151 -14.47 10.05 -12.29
C PRO A 151 -15.67 10.86 -11.79
N ARG A 152 -16.84 10.22 -11.63
CA ARG A 152 -18.00 10.79 -10.93
C ARG A 152 -17.88 10.59 -9.43
N LEU A 153 -17.32 9.46 -9.03
CA LEU A 153 -17.10 9.10 -7.64
C LEU A 153 -15.69 8.55 -7.43
N VAL A 154 -14.96 9.13 -6.48
CA VAL A 154 -13.69 8.60 -5.96
C VAL A 154 -13.98 7.85 -4.67
N VAL A 155 -13.55 6.60 -4.61
CA VAL A 155 -13.61 5.75 -3.41
C VAL A 155 -12.20 5.58 -2.88
N TYR A 156 -11.93 6.16 -1.72
CA TYR A 156 -10.66 6.00 -1.03
C TYR A 156 -10.79 4.97 0.10
N GLY A 157 -10.14 3.82 -0.07
CA GLY A 157 -10.05 2.79 0.97
C GLY A 157 -8.96 3.14 1.98
N VAL A 158 -9.35 3.37 3.24
CA VAL A 158 -8.43 3.69 4.34
C VAL A 158 -8.40 2.57 5.36
N ILE A 159 -7.20 2.21 5.83
CA ILE A 159 -6.97 1.32 6.98
C ILE A 159 -6.27 2.07 8.11
N ALA A 160 -6.25 1.51 9.33
CA ALA A 160 -5.63 2.16 10.49
C ALA A 160 -4.17 2.54 10.26
N HIS A 161 -3.38 1.69 9.59
CA HIS A 161 -1.96 1.95 9.32
C HIS A 161 -1.68 3.17 8.42
N HIS A 162 -2.69 3.76 7.76
CA HIS A 162 -2.46 4.96 6.95
C HIS A 162 -2.07 6.17 7.80
N PHE A 163 -2.45 6.21 9.08
CA PHE A 163 -2.01 7.26 10.01
C PHE A 163 -0.49 7.29 10.15
N GLU A 164 0.10 6.12 10.29
CA GLU A 164 1.55 5.96 10.41
C GLU A 164 2.24 6.17 9.07
N ARG A 165 1.72 5.55 8.00
CA ARG A 165 2.29 5.63 6.65
C ARG A 165 2.34 7.06 6.11
N ASN A 166 1.44 7.94 6.55
CA ASN A 166 1.44 9.33 6.14
C ASN A 166 2.67 10.11 6.63
N VAL A 167 3.28 9.69 7.73
CA VAL A 167 4.45 10.37 8.34
C VAL A 167 5.75 9.60 8.16
N TRP A 168 5.71 8.40 7.60
CA TRP A 168 6.92 7.62 7.33
C TRP A 168 7.60 8.07 6.05
N SER A 169 8.82 8.56 6.16
CA SER A 169 9.71 8.75 5.00
C SER A 169 10.19 7.43 4.41
N CYS A 170 10.07 6.36 5.20
CA CYS A 170 10.52 5.01 4.89
C CYS A 170 9.46 4.00 5.31
N ALA A 171 8.67 3.52 4.37
CA ALA A 171 7.66 2.52 4.64
C ALA A 171 8.28 1.12 4.74
N PRO A 172 7.95 0.30 5.77
CA PRO A 172 8.37 -1.09 5.84
C PRO A 172 7.84 -1.90 4.65
N SER A 173 8.68 -2.76 4.11
CA SER A 173 8.30 -3.64 3.02
C SER A 173 8.91 -5.02 3.20
N TYR A 174 8.22 -6.05 2.71
CA TYR A 174 8.76 -7.42 2.68
C TYR A 174 9.98 -7.57 1.76
N TYR A 175 10.15 -6.67 0.79
CA TYR A 175 11.18 -6.76 -0.25
C TYR A 175 12.29 -5.73 -0.08
N ALA A 176 11.98 -4.63 0.57
CA ALA A 176 12.93 -3.61 0.91
C ALA A 176 12.57 -3.11 2.30
N PHE A 177 13.56 -3.02 3.19
CA PHE A 177 13.33 -2.59 4.57
C PHE A 177 12.96 -1.12 4.66
N CYS A 178 13.15 -0.38 3.59
CA CYS A 178 12.78 1.00 3.44
C CYS A 178 12.24 1.23 2.02
N LEU A 179 10.93 1.37 1.90
CA LEU A 179 10.32 1.96 0.73
C LEU A 179 10.38 3.47 0.92
N ASP A 180 11.25 4.11 0.16
CA ASP A 180 11.37 5.56 0.13
C ASP A 180 10.13 6.14 -0.54
N VAL A 181 9.34 6.86 0.23
CA VAL A 181 8.02 7.35 -0.19
C VAL A 181 7.81 8.80 0.22
N SER A 182 6.94 9.49 -0.51
CA SER A 182 6.46 10.80 -0.10
C SER A 182 5.71 10.68 1.24
N HIS A 183 5.82 11.70 2.07
CA HIS A 183 5.24 11.70 3.41
C HIS A 183 4.90 13.13 3.86
N VAL A 184 4.11 13.24 4.91
CA VAL A 184 3.85 14.54 5.54
C VAL A 184 4.99 14.87 6.48
N ALA A 185 5.58 16.03 6.28
CA ALA A 185 6.56 16.65 7.14
C ALA A 185 6.06 18.04 7.58
N TRP A 186 6.77 18.68 8.51
CA TRP A 186 6.42 20.01 9.02
C TRP A 186 7.58 20.97 8.77
N ASN A 187 7.28 22.17 8.26
CA ASN A 187 8.27 23.23 8.10
C ASN A 187 8.64 23.89 9.44
N GLY A 188 9.53 24.86 9.40
CA GLY A 188 9.97 25.61 10.59
C GLY A 188 8.85 26.32 11.36
N ASP A 189 7.75 26.67 10.68
CA ASP A 189 6.56 27.29 11.29
C ASP A 189 5.56 26.23 11.81
N GLY A 190 5.89 24.97 11.79
CA GLY A 190 5.03 23.86 12.20
C GLY A 190 3.87 23.56 11.25
N LYS A 191 3.88 24.06 10.02
CA LYS A 191 2.84 23.78 9.01
C LYS A 191 3.13 22.49 8.26
N PRO A 192 2.14 21.59 8.08
CA PRO A 192 2.32 20.35 7.35
C PRO A 192 2.49 20.60 5.84
N TYR A 193 3.34 19.81 5.21
CA TYR A 193 3.51 19.76 3.76
C TYR A 193 3.86 18.34 3.32
N ILE A 194 3.69 18.03 2.03
CA ILE A 194 4.11 16.75 1.47
C ILE A 194 5.60 16.87 1.07
N ALA A 195 6.45 16.14 1.78
CA ALA A 195 7.84 15.96 1.43
C ALA A 195 7.99 14.86 0.38
N PRO A 196 8.84 15.03 -0.64
CA PRO A 196 9.14 13.99 -1.60
C PRO A 196 9.94 12.85 -0.95
N PRO A 197 10.10 11.71 -1.64
CA PRO A 197 11.05 10.68 -1.24
C PRO A 197 12.47 11.26 -1.03
N PHE A 198 13.17 10.79 0.00
CA PHE A 198 14.46 11.40 0.39
C PHE A 198 15.62 11.03 -0.54
N SER A 199 15.54 9.89 -1.24
CA SER A 199 16.65 9.37 -2.04
C SER A 199 16.80 10.03 -3.42
N ASN A 200 15.87 10.89 -3.83
CA ASN A 200 15.82 11.47 -5.18
C ASN A 200 16.09 10.44 -6.32
N GLY A 201 15.73 9.18 -6.10
CA GLY A 201 15.94 8.08 -7.04
C GLY A 201 17.35 7.46 -7.00
N VAL A 202 18.22 7.85 -6.05
CA VAL A 202 19.57 7.28 -5.92
C VAL A 202 19.54 5.83 -5.43
N ARG A 203 18.59 5.45 -4.60
CA ARG A 203 18.31 4.04 -4.29
C ARG A 203 17.26 3.51 -5.24
N ARG A 204 17.69 3.04 -6.41
CA ARG A 204 16.86 2.11 -7.20
C ARG A 204 16.54 0.93 -6.29
N GLN A 205 15.31 0.85 -5.83
CA GLN A 205 14.83 -0.37 -5.20
C GLN A 205 14.93 -1.47 -6.26
N GLN A 206 15.98 -2.26 -6.17
CA GLN A 206 16.05 -3.49 -6.92
C GLN A 206 15.00 -4.38 -6.28
N VAL A 207 13.83 -4.48 -6.91
CA VAL A 207 12.89 -5.57 -6.63
C VAL A 207 13.65 -6.83 -6.99
N HIS A 208 14.23 -7.48 -5.99
CA HIS A 208 15.03 -8.68 -6.19
C HIS A 208 14.13 -9.79 -6.74
N ARG A 209 14.45 -10.30 -7.91
CA ARG A 209 13.79 -11.46 -8.49
C ARG A 209 14.26 -12.70 -7.74
N ALA A 210 13.44 -13.72 -7.63
CA ALA A 210 13.79 -15.00 -6.99
C ALA A 210 15.11 -15.65 -7.53
N GLY A 211 15.52 -15.31 -8.76
CA GLY A 211 16.79 -15.74 -9.35
C GLY A 211 18.03 -14.92 -8.93
N ASP A 212 17.83 -13.75 -8.30
CA ASP A 212 18.95 -12.84 -7.95
C ASP A 212 19.76 -13.37 -6.76
N TYR A 213 19.21 -14.28 -5.97
CA TYR A 213 19.87 -14.87 -4.80
C TYR A 213 20.89 -15.98 -5.12
N ARG A 214 21.06 -16.35 -6.40
CA ARG A 214 22.08 -17.31 -6.82
C ARG A 214 23.50 -16.74 -6.84
N SER A 215 23.64 -15.41 -6.76
CA SER A 215 24.94 -14.74 -6.70
C SER A 215 25.32 -14.45 -5.24
N PRO A 216 26.47 -14.97 -4.75
CA PRO A 216 26.96 -14.67 -3.39
C PRO A 216 27.14 -13.17 -3.12
N VAL A 217 27.56 -12.39 -4.12
CA VAL A 217 27.75 -10.95 -3.99
C VAL A 217 26.40 -10.23 -3.80
N ARG A 218 25.38 -10.58 -4.58
CA ARG A 218 24.04 -10.00 -4.44
C ARG A 218 23.40 -10.39 -3.11
N TRP A 219 23.68 -11.60 -2.65
CA TRP A 219 23.20 -12.07 -1.36
C TRP A 219 23.83 -11.31 -0.19
N LEU A 220 25.14 -11.03 -0.24
CA LEU A 220 25.84 -10.18 0.75
C LEU A 220 25.33 -8.73 0.74
N THR A 221 25.16 -8.13 -0.44
CA THR A 221 24.64 -6.76 -0.55
C THR A 221 23.20 -6.67 -0.04
N HIS A 222 22.36 -7.67 -0.32
CA HIS A 222 21.01 -7.74 0.21
C HIS A 222 20.98 -7.90 1.73
N GLY A 223 21.84 -8.75 2.30
CA GLY A 223 21.99 -8.88 3.76
C GLY A 223 22.40 -7.58 4.43
N ALA A 224 23.31 -6.84 3.83
CA ALA A 224 23.68 -5.51 4.31
C ALA A 224 22.50 -4.52 4.23
N ASP A 225 21.76 -4.49 3.12
CA ASP A 225 20.58 -3.64 2.94
C ASP A 225 19.50 -3.97 3.98
N VAL A 226 19.30 -5.27 4.30
CA VAL A 226 18.40 -5.73 5.37
C VAL A 226 18.80 -5.14 6.71
N ILE A 227 20.07 -5.28 7.08
CA ILE A 227 20.56 -4.84 8.40
C ILE A 227 20.50 -3.31 8.50
N PHE A 228 21.03 -2.59 7.52
CA PHE A 228 20.98 -1.13 7.50
C PHE A 228 19.56 -0.60 7.45
N GLY A 229 18.67 -1.25 6.68
CA GLY A 229 17.26 -0.91 6.65
C GLY A 229 16.58 -1.11 8.00
N ARG A 230 16.86 -2.21 8.73
CA ARG A 230 16.33 -2.43 10.08
C ARG A 230 16.85 -1.43 11.10
N LEU A 231 18.14 -1.12 11.06
CA LEU A 231 18.75 -0.09 11.90
C LEU A 231 18.15 1.28 11.60
N TYR A 232 17.97 1.61 10.34
CA TYR A 232 17.34 2.85 9.91
C TYR A 232 15.88 2.92 10.35
N LEU A 233 15.10 1.83 10.20
CA LEU A 233 13.73 1.76 10.69
C LEU A 233 13.65 1.89 12.21
N ALA A 234 14.53 1.22 12.95
CA ALA A 234 14.59 1.36 14.41
C ALA A 234 14.92 2.80 14.82
N TRP A 235 15.85 3.44 14.11
CA TRP A 235 16.22 4.83 14.35
C TRP A 235 15.10 5.82 13.99
N THR A 236 14.38 5.59 12.88
CA THR A 236 13.25 6.45 12.47
C THR A 236 12.04 6.25 13.36
N ARG A 237 11.71 5.00 13.78
CA ARG A 237 10.61 4.72 14.70
C ARG A 237 10.74 5.44 16.04
N ASN A 238 11.96 5.55 16.58
CA ASN A 238 12.19 6.32 17.80
C ASN A 238 12.00 7.83 17.63
N ARG A 239 11.80 8.31 16.40
CA ARG A 239 11.58 9.71 16.03
C ARG A 239 10.22 9.93 15.35
N GLU A 240 9.37 8.91 15.32
CA GLU A 240 8.02 9.04 14.77
C GLU A 240 7.24 10.11 15.53
N PRO A 241 6.51 10.96 14.80
CA PRO A 241 5.60 11.91 15.42
C PRO A 241 4.56 11.16 16.27
N GLY A 242 4.17 11.76 17.40
CA GLY A 242 3.09 11.24 18.23
C GLY A 242 1.74 11.24 17.52
N ASP A 243 0.74 10.59 18.12
CA ASP A 243 -0.58 10.36 17.51
C ASP A 243 -1.29 11.64 17.08
N THR A 244 -1.11 12.74 17.82
CA THR A 244 -1.64 14.07 17.43
C THR A 244 -1.11 14.52 16.07
N LYS A 245 0.19 14.36 15.83
CA LYS A 245 0.82 14.71 14.55
C LYS A 245 0.41 13.75 13.42
N LYS A 246 0.24 12.47 13.71
CA LYS A 246 -0.31 11.49 12.77
C LYS A 246 -1.74 11.85 12.35
N ALA A 247 -2.57 12.27 13.31
CA ALA A 247 -3.93 12.74 13.05
C ALA A 247 -3.94 14.05 12.24
N GLU A 248 -3.06 15.01 12.55
CA GLU A 248 -2.88 16.24 11.78
C GLU A 248 -2.46 15.95 10.32
N ALA A 249 -1.52 15.02 10.13
CA ALA A 249 -1.10 14.57 8.80
C ALA A 249 -2.27 13.96 8.01
N MET A 250 -3.05 13.07 8.63
CA MET A 250 -4.25 12.48 8.02
C MET A 250 -5.25 13.55 7.62
N GLN A 251 -5.56 14.47 8.52
CA GLN A 251 -6.47 15.60 8.23
C GLN A 251 -5.98 16.47 7.08
N PHE A 252 -4.70 16.83 7.08
CA PHE A 252 -4.10 17.64 6.03
C PHE A 252 -4.22 16.99 4.64
N VAL A 253 -3.90 15.69 4.54
CA VAL A 253 -3.96 14.99 3.25
C VAL A 253 -5.40 14.77 2.80
N LEU A 254 -6.32 14.44 3.71
CA LEU A 254 -7.75 14.29 3.37
C LEU A 254 -8.38 15.61 2.94
N GLN A 255 -8.02 16.75 3.56
CA GLN A 255 -8.46 18.07 3.11
C GLN A 255 -7.97 18.36 1.69
N ARG A 256 -6.72 18.02 1.38
CA ARG A 256 -6.16 18.17 0.03
C ARG A 256 -6.89 17.26 -0.97
N MET A 257 -7.09 15.98 -0.63
CA MET A 257 -7.83 15.02 -1.45
C MET A 257 -9.26 15.53 -1.73
N ASN A 258 -9.98 15.98 -0.71
CA ASN A 258 -11.33 16.50 -0.86
C ASN A 258 -11.39 17.72 -1.80
N ARG A 259 -10.45 18.66 -1.66
CA ARG A 259 -10.37 19.85 -2.53
C ARG A 259 -10.16 19.51 -4.00
N ILE A 260 -9.22 18.60 -4.31
CA ILE A 260 -8.93 18.26 -5.72
C ILE A 260 -10.07 17.45 -6.34
N VAL A 261 -10.72 16.58 -5.57
CA VAL A 261 -11.88 15.81 -6.03
C VAL A 261 -13.07 16.74 -6.28
N ALA A 262 -13.37 17.65 -5.36
CA ALA A 262 -14.43 18.63 -5.54
C ALA A 262 -14.18 19.56 -6.74
N ALA A 263 -12.95 20.02 -6.92
CA ALA A 263 -12.56 20.85 -8.05
C ALA A 263 -12.70 20.13 -9.41
N SER A 264 -12.60 18.79 -9.44
CA SER A 264 -12.85 17.99 -10.63
C SER A 264 -14.34 17.72 -10.91
N GLY A 265 -15.24 18.15 -10.03
CA GLY A 265 -16.67 17.88 -10.10
C GLY A 265 -17.06 16.47 -9.62
N ALA A 266 -16.12 15.70 -9.07
CA ALA A 266 -16.37 14.38 -8.51
C ALA A 266 -16.82 14.45 -7.05
N ARG A 267 -17.36 13.34 -6.53
CA ARG A 267 -17.66 13.13 -5.11
C ARG A 267 -16.58 12.26 -4.46
N LEU A 268 -16.29 12.49 -3.18
CA LEU A 268 -15.34 11.68 -2.41
C LEU A 268 -16.07 10.83 -1.37
N LEU A 269 -15.85 9.52 -1.43
CA LEU A 269 -16.24 8.57 -0.39
C LEU A 269 -14.99 7.97 0.24
N VAL A 270 -14.77 8.26 1.52
CA VAL A 270 -13.75 7.60 2.34
C VAL A 270 -14.38 6.38 2.98
N VAL A 271 -13.78 5.22 2.76
CA VAL A 271 -14.27 3.93 3.29
C VAL A 271 -13.23 3.38 4.24
N PHE A 272 -13.58 3.23 5.51
CA PHE A 272 -12.74 2.50 6.44
C PHE A 272 -12.87 1.00 6.19
N LEU A 273 -11.74 0.36 5.89
CA LEU A 273 -11.60 -1.07 5.67
C LEU A 273 -11.02 -1.69 6.94
N PRO A 274 -11.80 -2.45 7.72
CA PRO A 274 -11.31 -3.03 8.96
C PRO A 274 -10.23 -4.08 8.66
N THR A 275 -9.21 -4.11 9.50
CA THR A 275 -8.19 -5.16 9.48
C THR A 275 -8.53 -6.25 10.49
N ASN A 276 -7.87 -7.41 10.41
CA ASN A 276 -8.06 -8.49 11.37
C ASN A 276 -7.66 -8.09 12.81
N TYR A 277 -6.88 -7.01 12.97
CA TYR A 277 -6.28 -6.62 14.24
C TYR A 277 -6.74 -5.24 14.74
N TYR A 278 -7.20 -4.36 13.84
CA TYR A 278 -7.48 -2.96 14.17
C TYR A 278 -8.83 -2.51 13.61
N GLY A 279 -9.66 -1.95 14.47
CA GLY A 279 -10.81 -1.14 14.11
C GLY A 279 -10.40 0.27 13.63
N PRO A 280 -11.38 1.15 13.38
CA PRO A 280 -11.11 2.52 12.98
C PRO A 280 -10.38 3.27 14.11
N PRO A 281 -9.32 4.03 13.78
CA PRO A 281 -8.69 4.93 14.75
C PRO A 281 -9.71 5.91 15.31
N ALA A 282 -9.74 6.09 16.62
CA ALA A 282 -10.71 6.95 17.30
C ALA A 282 -10.74 8.40 16.76
N ALA A 283 -9.61 8.88 16.23
CA ALA A 283 -9.50 10.20 15.64
C ALA A 283 -10.19 10.33 14.26
N LEU A 284 -10.40 9.22 13.54
CA LEU A 284 -10.84 9.27 12.13
C LEU A 284 -12.20 9.94 11.94
N PRO A 285 -13.27 9.65 12.71
CA PRO A 285 -14.56 10.34 12.56
C PRO A 285 -14.46 11.84 12.74
N GLY A 286 -13.76 12.29 13.78
CA GLY A 286 -13.56 13.74 14.04
C GLY A 286 -12.69 14.43 12.97
N ILE A 287 -11.77 13.71 12.33
CA ILE A 287 -11.01 14.22 11.19
C ILE A 287 -11.94 14.40 9.98
N ILE A 288 -12.77 13.41 9.68
CA ILE A 288 -13.74 13.49 8.57
C ILE A 288 -14.67 14.69 8.75
N GLU A 289 -15.18 14.90 9.97
CA GLU A 289 -16.02 16.05 10.30
C GLU A 289 -15.29 17.38 10.06
N LYS A 290 -14.04 17.49 10.49
CA LYS A 290 -13.20 18.69 10.30
C LYS A 290 -12.79 18.94 8.83
N VAL A 291 -12.72 17.91 8.00
CA VAL A 291 -12.48 18.07 6.56
C VAL A 291 -13.66 18.77 5.89
N GLY A 292 -14.87 18.59 6.44
CA GLY A 292 -16.04 19.37 6.11
C GLY A 292 -16.84 18.87 4.90
N ASN A 293 -17.66 19.76 4.35
CA ASN A 293 -18.63 19.45 3.30
C ASN A 293 -17.96 18.89 2.02
N GLY A 294 -18.61 17.89 1.41
CA GLY A 294 -18.15 17.23 0.18
C GLY A 294 -17.52 15.87 0.37
N ILE A 295 -17.08 15.52 1.58
CA ILE A 295 -16.60 14.18 1.92
C ILE A 295 -17.74 13.34 2.53
N ARG A 296 -17.84 12.10 2.10
CA ARG A 296 -18.70 11.08 2.73
C ARG A 296 -17.83 10.02 3.38
N PHE A 297 -18.31 9.45 4.48
CA PHE A 297 -17.59 8.43 5.22
C PHE A 297 -18.44 7.18 5.43
N LEU A 298 -17.85 6.03 5.20
CA LEU A 298 -18.44 4.72 5.45
C LEU A 298 -17.47 3.89 6.28
N ASP A 299 -17.88 3.48 7.47
CA ASP A 299 -17.19 2.48 8.27
C ASP A 299 -17.78 1.09 7.98
N LEU A 300 -16.94 0.18 7.48
CA LEU A 300 -17.35 -1.20 7.20
C LEU A 300 -17.15 -2.14 8.38
N THR A 301 -16.62 -1.71 9.51
CA THR A 301 -16.45 -2.53 10.72
C THR A 301 -17.76 -3.24 11.10
N PRO A 302 -18.93 -2.56 11.17
CA PRO A 302 -20.17 -3.24 11.53
C PRO A 302 -20.61 -4.34 10.55
N ALA A 303 -20.24 -4.23 9.26
CA ALA A 303 -20.56 -5.26 8.27
C ALA A 303 -19.70 -6.51 8.48
N PHE A 304 -18.43 -6.34 8.79
CA PHE A 304 -17.50 -7.44 9.10
C PHE A 304 -17.87 -8.14 10.41
N GLU A 305 -18.22 -7.37 11.45
CA GLU A 305 -18.67 -7.92 12.74
C GLU A 305 -19.96 -8.73 12.59
N ARG A 306 -20.92 -8.23 11.82
CA ARG A 306 -22.17 -8.94 11.52
C ARG A 306 -21.89 -10.25 10.80
N ASN A 307 -21.05 -10.24 9.74
CA ASN A 307 -20.66 -11.46 9.03
C ASN A 307 -20.06 -12.50 9.99
N LYS A 308 -19.19 -12.06 10.92
CA LYS A 308 -18.61 -12.95 11.94
C LYS A 308 -19.66 -13.51 12.88
N LYS A 309 -20.58 -12.66 13.36
CA LYS A 309 -21.67 -13.06 14.27
C LYS A 309 -22.63 -14.06 13.63
N GLU A 310 -22.88 -13.90 12.34
CA GLU A 310 -23.78 -14.78 11.57
C GLU A 310 -23.09 -16.06 11.07
N GLY A 311 -21.82 -16.29 11.42
CA GLY A 311 -21.07 -17.48 11.00
C GLY A 311 -20.72 -17.47 9.50
N GLY A 312 -20.66 -16.30 8.88
CA GLY A 312 -20.27 -16.15 7.48
C GLY A 312 -18.81 -16.55 7.22
N PRO A 313 -18.41 -16.69 5.94
CA PRO A 313 -17.05 -17.03 5.57
C PRO A 313 -16.03 -16.05 6.15
N ASN A 314 -14.82 -16.55 6.49
CA ASN A 314 -13.75 -15.70 7.01
C ASN A 314 -13.43 -14.58 6.01
N PRO A 315 -13.61 -13.30 6.37
CA PRO A 315 -13.35 -12.18 5.48
C PRO A 315 -11.86 -11.88 5.29
N TYR A 316 -10.99 -12.59 5.98
CA TYR A 316 -9.54 -12.41 5.89
C TYR A 316 -8.82 -13.66 5.42
N ILE A 317 -7.71 -13.46 4.75
CA ILE A 317 -6.76 -14.52 4.42
C ILE A 317 -6.10 -14.98 5.72
N VAL A 318 -6.24 -16.26 6.03
CA VAL A 318 -5.68 -16.85 7.24
C VAL A 318 -4.15 -16.69 7.22
N GLY A 319 -3.57 -16.30 8.35
CA GLY A 319 -2.13 -16.09 8.52
C GLY A 319 -1.54 -14.88 7.80
N ASP A 320 -2.38 -14.06 7.13
CA ASP A 320 -1.93 -12.87 6.38
C ASP A 320 -2.66 -11.58 6.78
N GLY A 321 -3.98 -11.65 6.98
CA GLY A 321 -4.80 -10.52 7.46
C GLY A 321 -5.34 -9.59 6.36
N HIS A 322 -4.95 -9.77 5.09
CA HIS A 322 -5.59 -9.08 3.98
C HIS A 322 -6.99 -9.64 3.72
N PRO A 323 -7.90 -8.86 3.09
CA PRO A 323 -9.22 -9.37 2.75
C PRO A 323 -9.17 -10.59 1.82
N SER A 324 -9.94 -11.61 2.16
CA SER A 324 -10.18 -12.79 1.32
C SER A 324 -11.18 -12.47 0.20
N LEU A 325 -11.50 -13.45 -0.64
CA LEU A 325 -12.62 -13.35 -1.61
C LEU A 325 -13.92 -12.90 -0.95
N ALA A 326 -14.22 -13.46 0.24
CA ALA A 326 -15.40 -13.09 1.04
C ALA A 326 -15.27 -11.65 1.58
N GLY A 327 -14.09 -11.27 2.06
CA GLY A 327 -13.84 -9.90 2.50
C GLY A 327 -14.03 -8.88 1.38
N HIS A 328 -13.51 -9.15 0.20
CA HIS A 328 -13.74 -8.29 -0.96
C HIS A 328 -15.21 -8.21 -1.40
N ALA A 329 -15.98 -9.29 -1.24
CA ALA A 329 -17.42 -9.26 -1.49
C ALA A 329 -18.16 -8.40 -0.44
N LEU A 330 -17.82 -8.52 0.84
CA LEU A 330 -18.38 -7.69 1.91
C LEU A 330 -18.09 -6.20 1.70
N ILE A 331 -16.85 -5.86 1.29
CA ILE A 331 -16.47 -4.48 0.99
C ILE A 331 -17.29 -3.95 -0.18
N ALA A 332 -17.34 -4.68 -1.30
CA ALA A 332 -18.08 -4.25 -2.48
C ALA A 332 -19.57 -4.05 -2.18
N GLY A 333 -20.23 -5.04 -1.56
CA GLY A 333 -21.64 -4.96 -1.20
C GLY A 333 -21.97 -3.84 -0.22
N GLY A 334 -21.09 -3.62 0.78
CA GLY A 334 -21.23 -2.52 1.73
C GLY A 334 -21.16 -1.15 1.07
N ILE A 335 -20.16 -0.96 0.18
CA ILE A 335 -19.99 0.29 -0.59
C ILE A 335 -21.17 0.48 -1.56
N ALA A 336 -21.55 -0.56 -2.31
CA ALA A 336 -22.64 -0.46 -3.28
C ALA A 336 -23.97 -0.09 -2.61
N LYS A 337 -24.27 -0.70 -1.46
CA LYS A 337 -25.47 -0.37 -0.66
C LYS A 337 -25.44 1.11 -0.23
N TYR A 338 -24.28 1.59 0.25
CA TYR A 338 -24.11 2.99 0.67
C TYR A 338 -24.29 3.95 -0.52
N VAL A 339 -23.60 3.69 -1.63
CA VAL A 339 -23.64 4.52 -2.84
C VAL A 339 -25.05 4.66 -3.39
N ARG A 340 -25.83 3.55 -3.45
CA ARG A 340 -27.24 3.58 -3.88
C ARG A 340 -28.12 4.38 -2.92
N ARG A 341 -27.96 4.18 -1.61
CA ARG A 341 -28.75 4.88 -0.61
C ARG A 341 -28.52 6.40 -0.64
N GLU A 342 -27.29 6.82 -0.82
CA GLU A 342 -26.90 8.24 -0.82
C GLU A 342 -26.98 8.89 -2.22
N GLY A 343 -27.36 8.16 -3.25
CA GLY A 343 -27.46 8.66 -4.63
C GLY A 343 -26.12 9.22 -5.14
N MET A 344 -24.99 8.51 -4.90
CA MET A 344 -23.66 9.03 -5.20
C MET A 344 -23.20 8.82 -6.65
N LEU A 345 -23.93 8.09 -7.47
CA LEU A 345 -23.65 7.87 -8.91
C LEU A 345 -24.82 8.29 -9.79
#